data_21b5ffb3bc8b8876fe6bfbb5a5c77f85
#
_entry.id   21b5ffb3bc8b8876fe6bfbb5a5c77f85
#
_cell.length_a   1.000
_cell.length_b   1.000
_cell.length_c   1.000
_cell.angle_alpha   90.00
_cell.angle_beta   90.00
_cell.angle_gamma   90.00
#
_symmetry.space_group_name_H-M   'P 1'
#
loop_
_entity.id
_entity.type
_entity.pdbx_description
1 polymer ?
#
loop_
_entity_poly.entity_id
_entity_poly.type
_entity_poly.pdbx_seq_one_letter_code
_entity_poly.pdbx_strand_id
1 'polypeptide(L)'
;MNKPTDFARSLADYFTNYMAGQRNLSVNTIRSYRDTFCLLLTYLEEEQNCSPEKVQLSKLTDQTINEFMAWLEDKRRNSISTRNQRLAAIHAFFQYLQLDRPDMLLQCQKILSIRMKKNEKAVVNYLS
;
A
#
# COMPACT_ATOMS: atom_id res chain seq x y z
N MET A 1 -6.04 -3.02 -27.84
CA MET A 1 -6.28 -2.32 -26.56
C MET A 1 -6.07 -3.28 -25.40
N ASN A 2 -5.29 -2.87 -24.43
CA ASN A 2 -5.02 -3.71 -23.27
C ASN A 2 -6.14 -3.58 -22.26
N LYS A 3 -6.63 -4.72 -21.78
CA LYS A 3 -7.60 -4.71 -20.69
C LYS A 3 -6.89 -4.34 -19.40
N PRO A 4 -7.54 -3.59 -18.51
CA PRO A 4 -6.97 -3.32 -17.19
C PRO A 4 -6.69 -4.63 -16.44
N THR A 5 -5.62 -4.66 -15.67
CA THR A 5 -5.32 -5.80 -14.82
C THR A 5 -6.32 -5.88 -13.67
N ASP A 6 -6.35 -7.03 -12.98
CA ASP A 6 -7.19 -7.18 -11.80
C ASP A 6 -6.81 -6.17 -10.71
N PHE A 7 -5.50 -5.88 -10.55
CA PHE A 7 -5.06 -4.85 -9.63
C PHE A 7 -5.61 -3.47 -10.02
N ALA A 8 -5.48 -3.10 -11.31
CA ALA A 8 -5.95 -1.79 -11.77
C ALA A 8 -7.45 -1.63 -11.54
N ARG A 9 -8.24 -2.67 -11.80
CA ARG A 9 -9.68 -2.63 -11.57
C ARG A 9 -10.03 -2.51 -10.09
N SER A 10 -9.39 -3.32 -9.25
CA SER A 10 -9.66 -3.28 -7.81
C SER A 10 -9.25 -1.95 -7.21
N LEU A 11 -8.11 -1.40 -7.65
CA LEU A 11 -7.64 -0.12 -7.13
C LEU A 11 -8.57 1.02 -7.56
N ALA A 12 -9.05 0.99 -8.82
CA ALA A 12 -10.00 1.99 -9.31
C ALA A 12 -11.31 1.93 -8.53
N ASP A 13 -11.84 0.73 -8.29
CA ASP A 13 -13.05 0.56 -7.50
C ASP A 13 -12.87 1.03 -6.06
N TYR A 14 -11.71 0.74 -5.48
CA TYR A 14 -11.40 1.18 -4.12
C TYR A 14 -11.46 2.70 -4.02
N PHE A 15 -10.83 3.41 -4.94
CA PHE A 15 -10.79 4.88 -4.88
C PHE A 15 -12.09 5.54 -5.31
N THR A 16 -12.78 4.99 -6.32
CA THR A 16 -13.99 5.61 -6.84
C THR A 16 -15.23 5.32 -6.02
N ASN A 17 -15.37 4.09 -5.55
CA ASN A 17 -16.60 3.65 -4.92
C ASN A 17 -16.46 3.48 -3.41
N TYR A 18 -15.43 2.78 -2.97
CA TYR A 18 -15.28 2.48 -1.55
C TYR A 18 -14.84 3.70 -0.73
N MET A 19 -13.75 4.35 -1.14
CA MET A 19 -13.25 5.52 -0.40
C MET A 19 -14.21 6.70 -0.48
N ALA A 20 -14.85 6.88 -1.63
CA ALA A 20 -15.81 7.97 -1.81
C ALA A 20 -16.99 7.85 -0.86
N GLY A 21 -17.31 6.63 -0.41
CA GLY A 21 -18.39 6.41 0.55
C GLY A 21 -17.98 6.58 2.01
N GLN A 22 -16.69 6.79 2.29
CA GLN A 22 -16.20 6.94 3.66
C GLN A 22 -16.35 8.39 4.12
N ARG A 23 -17.16 8.61 5.16
CA ARG A 23 -17.54 9.95 5.59
C ARG A 23 -16.41 10.74 6.24
N ASN A 24 -15.45 10.06 6.86
CA ASN A 24 -14.46 10.72 7.70
C ASN A 24 -13.08 10.84 7.08
N LEU A 25 -12.95 10.52 5.79
CA LEU A 25 -11.66 10.63 5.12
C LEU A 25 -11.46 12.04 4.57
N SER A 26 -10.37 12.67 4.98
CA SER A 26 -10.01 13.98 4.45
C SER A 26 -9.46 13.84 3.04
N VAL A 27 -9.49 14.96 2.29
CA VAL A 27 -8.87 15.03 0.96
C VAL A 27 -7.39 14.68 1.05
N ASN A 28 -6.71 15.12 2.13
CA ASN A 28 -5.30 14.83 2.33
C ASN A 28 -5.02 13.35 2.52
N THR A 29 -5.90 12.65 3.24
CA THR A 29 -5.78 11.20 3.43
C THR A 29 -5.91 10.46 2.10
N ILE A 30 -6.90 10.84 1.30
CA ILE A 30 -7.12 10.22 0.00
C ILE A 30 -5.91 10.46 -0.90
N ARG A 31 -5.37 11.67 -0.90
CA ARG A 31 -4.18 12.01 -1.69
C ARG A 31 -2.96 11.21 -1.23
N SER A 32 -2.76 11.08 0.07
CA SER A 32 -1.67 10.31 0.64
C SER A 32 -1.76 8.84 0.24
N TYR A 33 -2.96 8.28 0.23
CA TYR A 33 -3.18 6.90 -0.18
C TYR A 33 -2.86 6.72 -1.67
N ARG A 34 -3.32 7.65 -2.51
CA ARG A 34 -2.99 7.62 -3.94
C ARG A 34 -1.49 7.69 -4.17
N ASP A 35 -0.81 8.59 -3.46
CA ASP A 35 0.63 8.75 -3.58
C ASP A 35 1.36 7.44 -3.24
N THR A 36 0.87 6.73 -2.25
CA THR A 36 1.45 5.44 -1.88
C THR A 36 1.40 4.44 -3.03
N PHE A 37 0.26 4.36 -3.71
CA PHE A 37 0.12 3.43 -4.83
C PHE A 37 0.91 3.89 -6.06
N CYS A 38 1.06 5.19 -6.26
CA CYS A 38 1.94 5.71 -7.30
C CYS A 38 3.39 5.29 -7.02
N LEU A 39 3.83 5.39 -5.76
CA LEU A 39 5.16 4.97 -5.35
C LEU A 39 5.35 3.46 -5.51
N LEU A 40 4.33 2.68 -5.20
CA LEU A 40 4.38 1.24 -5.39
C LEU A 40 4.57 0.88 -6.86
N LEU A 41 3.84 1.55 -7.75
CA LEU A 41 3.98 1.31 -9.19
C LEU A 41 5.37 1.73 -9.68
N THR A 42 5.90 2.83 -9.17
CA THR A 42 7.26 3.28 -9.48
C THR A 42 8.28 2.24 -9.05
N TYR A 43 8.14 1.72 -7.83
CA TYR A 43 9.02 0.67 -7.31
C TYR A 43 8.99 -0.58 -8.20
N LEU A 44 7.79 -1.03 -8.56
CA LEU A 44 7.67 -2.24 -9.38
C LEU A 44 8.30 -2.06 -10.75
N GLU A 45 8.17 -0.88 -11.33
CA GLU A 45 8.78 -0.60 -12.63
C GLU A 45 10.31 -0.52 -12.53
N GLU A 46 10.82 0.21 -11.55
CA GLU A 46 12.27 0.44 -11.41
C GLU A 46 13.03 -0.79 -10.92
N GLU A 47 12.47 -1.50 -9.95
CA GLU A 47 13.19 -2.58 -9.27
C GLU A 47 12.79 -3.97 -9.75
N GLN A 48 11.62 -4.12 -10.33
CA GLN A 48 11.08 -5.43 -10.72
C GLN A 48 10.83 -5.55 -12.22
N ASN A 49 11.14 -4.52 -12.99
CA ASN A 49 10.87 -4.45 -14.43
C ASN A 49 9.43 -4.78 -14.79
N CYS A 50 8.50 -4.36 -13.92
CA CYS A 50 7.08 -4.60 -14.12
C CYS A 50 6.38 -3.27 -14.40
N SER A 51 5.95 -3.05 -15.65
CA SER A 51 5.30 -1.80 -16.00
C SER A 51 3.92 -1.70 -15.37
N PRO A 52 3.43 -0.47 -15.06
CA PRO A 52 2.17 -0.30 -14.34
C PRO A 52 0.98 -1.02 -14.96
N GLU A 53 0.88 -1.04 -16.29
CA GLU A 53 -0.25 -1.68 -16.97
C GLU A 53 -0.20 -3.21 -16.93
N LYS A 54 0.86 -3.79 -16.38
CA LYS A 54 1.03 -5.25 -16.29
C LYS A 54 0.99 -5.78 -14.86
N VAL A 55 0.80 -4.91 -13.87
CA VAL A 55 0.78 -5.34 -12.47
C VAL A 55 -0.51 -6.11 -12.18
N GLN A 56 -0.36 -7.37 -11.76
CA GLN A 56 -1.47 -8.21 -11.33
C GLN A 56 -1.46 -8.31 -9.80
N LEU A 57 -2.63 -8.58 -9.22
CA LEU A 57 -2.73 -8.74 -7.76
C LEU A 57 -1.82 -9.85 -7.25
N SER A 58 -1.63 -10.91 -8.03
CA SER A 58 -0.74 -12.02 -7.65
C SER A 58 0.72 -11.59 -7.48
N LYS A 59 1.12 -10.48 -8.09
CA LYS A 59 2.47 -9.92 -7.94
C LYS A 59 2.68 -9.29 -6.57
N LEU A 60 1.60 -8.85 -5.92
CA LEU A 60 1.66 -8.09 -4.68
C LEU A 60 1.60 -9.04 -3.49
N THR A 61 2.71 -9.76 -3.27
CA THR A 61 2.84 -10.66 -2.12
C THR A 61 3.34 -9.88 -0.91
N ASP A 62 3.30 -10.52 0.27
CA ASP A 62 3.88 -9.93 1.48
C ASP A 62 5.38 -9.65 1.30
N GLN A 63 6.09 -10.53 0.59
CA GLN A 63 7.51 -10.30 0.30
C GLN A 63 7.70 -9.04 -0.55
N THR A 64 6.89 -8.87 -1.60
CA THR A 64 6.97 -7.69 -2.46
C THR A 64 6.71 -6.42 -1.65
N ILE A 65 5.71 -6.43 -0.77
CA ILE A 65 5.39 -5.26 0.04
C ILE A 65 6.51 -4.97 1.05
N ASN A 66 7.10 -5.99 1.66
CA ASN A 66 8.24 -5.79 2.55
C ASN A 66 9.43 -5.16 1.81
N GLU A 67 9.70 -5.61 0.60
CA GLU A 67 10.77 -5.04 -0.22
C GLU A 67 10.46 -3.61 -0.64
N PHE A 68 9.19 -3.31 -0.92
CA PHE A 68 8.76 -1.95 -1.19
C PHE A 68 8.99 -1.04 0.01
N MET A 69 8.66 -1.52 1.22
CA MET A 69 8.91 -0.75 2.45
C MET A 69 10.40 -0.46 2.63
N ALA A 70 11.26 -1.45 2.38
CA ALA A 70 12.71 -1.25 2.46
C ALA A 70 13.19 -0.24 1.42
N TRP A 71 12.65 -0.30 0.21
CA TRP A 71 12.97 0.64 -0.86
C TRP A 71 12.60 2.07 -0.48
N LEU A 72 11.44 2.25 0.18
CA LEU A 72 11.03 3.57 0.65
C LEU A 72 12.04 4.18 1.62
N GLU A 73 12.57 3.37 2.54
CA GLU A 73 13.55 3.86 3.51
C GLU A 73 14.91 4.09 2.84
N ASP A 74 15.37 3.18 1.99
CA ASP A 74 16.71 3.19 1.43
C ASP A 74 16.85 4.16 0.25
N LYS A 75 15.94 4.11 -0.69
CA LYS A 75 16.04 4.89 -1.93
C LYS A 75 15.30 6.21 -1.85
N ARG A 76 14.16 6.23 -1.18
CA ARG A 76 13.34 7.44 -1.07
C ARG A 76 13.57 8.18 0.24
N ARG A 77 14.44 7.65 1.10
CA ARG A 77 14.84 8.30 2.35
C ARG A 77 13.67 8.62 3.27
N ASN A 78 12.63 7.79 3.25
CA ASN A 78 11.48 7.99 4.12
C ASN A 78 11.86 7.75 5.58
N SER A 79 11.33 8.59 6.46
CA SER A 79 11.40 8.37 7.90
C SER A 79 10.55 7.15 8.27
N ILE A 80 10.76 6.63 9.48
CA ILE A 80 9.94 5.53 9.99
C ILE A 80 8.47 5.93 10.01
N SER A 81 8.17 7.16 10.44
CA SER A 81 6.80 7.67 10.47
C SER A 81 6.16 7.67 9.09
N THR A 82 6.84 8.20 8.08
CA THR A 82 6.33 8.23 6.71
C THR A 82 6.19 6.82 6.15
N ARG A 83 7.18 5.95 6.39
CA ARG A 83 7.13 4.56 5.96
C ARG A 83 5.90 3.87 6.55
N ASN A 84 5.61 4.10 7.83
CA ASN A 84 4.43 3.52 8.48
C ASN A 84 3.12 4.06 7.90
N GLN A 85 3.08 5.35 7.53
CA GLN A 85 1.91 5.92 6.85
C GLN A 85 1.66 5.23 5.51
N ARG A 86 2.73 4.93 4.77
CA ARG A 86 2.59 4.21 3.50
C ARG A 86 2.08 2.79 3.72
N LEU A 87 2.57 2.12 4.76
CA LEU A 87 2.08 0.78 5.10
C LEU A 87 0.60 0.81 5.50
N ALA A 88 0.18 1.85 6.22
CA ALA A 88 -1.24 2.00 6.59
C ALA A 88 -2.12 2.11 5.34
N ALA A 89 -1.67 2.82 4.31
CA ALA A 89 -2.40 2.92 3.05
C ALA A 89 -2.50 1.56 2.35
N ILE A 90 -1.41 0.81 2.34
CA ILE A 90 -1.39 -0.55 1.78
C ILE A 90 -2.36 -1.46 2.55
N HIS A 91 -2.31 -1.42 3.89
CA HIS A 91 -3.20 -2.21 4.72
C HIS A 91 -4.67 -1.89 4.46
N ALA A 92 -5.01 -0.61 4.31
CA ALA A 92 -6.40 -0.20 4.07
C ALA A 92 -6.93 -0.79 2.76
N PHE A 93 -6.11 -0.78 1.71
CA PHE A 93 -6.51 -1.38 0.44
C PHE A 93 -6.69 -2.89 0.56
N PHE A 94 -5.76 -3.59 1.22
CA PHE A 94 -5.86 -5.04 1.34
C PHE A 94 -6.97 -5.47 2.30
N GLN A 95 -7.35 -4.65 3.28
CA GLN A 95 -8.56 -4.89 4.07
C GLN A 95 -9.81 -4.86 3.21
N TYR A 96 -9.89 -3.89 2.31
CA TYR A 96 -10.98 -3.81 1.33
C TYR A 96 -10.95 -5.02 0.39
N LEU A 97 -9.76 -5.36 -0.13
CA LEU A 97 -9.61 -6.38 -1.14
C LEU A 97 -10.04 -7.77 -0.64
N GLN A 98 -9.78 -8.09 0.62
CA GLN A 98 -10.16 -9.40 1.16
C GLN A 98 -11.67 -9.61 1.19
N LEU A 99 -12.44 -8.52 1.26
CA LEU A 99 -13.90 -8.59 1.20
C LEU A 99 -14.39 -8.65 -0.24
N ASP A 100 -13.73 -7.93 -1.14
CA ASP A 100 -14.08 -7.88 -2.56
C ASP A 100 -13.63 -9.14 -3.31
N ARG A 101 -12.49 -9.70 -2.90
CA ARG A 101 -11.89 -10.87 -3.53
C ARG A 101 -11.57 -11.91 -2.45
N PRO A 102 -12.58 -12.67 -1.98
CA PRO A 102 -12.34 -13.68 -0.93
C PRO A 102 -11.34 -14.77 -1.34
N ASP A 103 -11.19 -15.00 -2.65
CA ASP A 103 -10.21 -15.96 -3.18
C ASP A 103 -8.77 -15.54 -2.87
N MET A 104 -8.53 -14.28 -2.50
CA MET A 104 -7.20 -13.76 -2.18
C MET A 104 -7.00 -13.55 -0.68
N LEU A 105 -7.86 -14.12 0.15
CA LEU A 105 -7.85 -13.90 1.59
C LEU A 105 -6.49 -14.19 2.23
N LEU A 106 -5.87 -15.31 1.87
CA LEU A 106 -4.59 -15.69 2.48
C LEU A 106 -3.49 -14.67 2.15
N GLN A 107 -3.42 -14.25 0.89
CA GLN A 107 -2.44 -13.25 0.48
C GLN A 107 -2.67 -11.92 1.22
N CYS A 108 -3.93 -11.51 1.32
CA CYS A 108 -4.29 -10.28 2.04
C CYS A 108 -3.89 -10.37 3.51
N GLN A 109 -4.15 -11.49 4.16
CA GLN A 109 -3.80 -11.65 5.57
C GLN A 109 -2.31 -11.61 5.82
N LYS A 110 -1.51 -12.18 4.91
CA LYS A 110 -0.06 -12.10 5.02
C LYS A 110 0.44 -10.66 4.94
N ILE A 111 -0.14 -9.87 4.04
CA ILE A 111 0.23 -8.45 3.92
C ILE A 111 -0.24 -7.68 5.15
N LEU A 112 -1.46 -7.95 5.63
CA LEU A 112 -1.99 -7.26 6.80
C LEU A 112 -1.22 -7.58 8.08
N SER A 113 -0.48 -8.68 8.10
CA SER A 113 0.34 -9.04 9.26
C SER A 113 1.70 -8.34 9.29
N ILE A 114 2.06 -7.61 8.24
CA ILE A 114 3.28 -6.80 8.23
C ILE A 114 3.14 -5.70 9.29
N ARG A 115 4.13 -5.62 10.19
CA ARG A 115 4.03 -4.73 11.34
C ARG A 115 4.59 -3.35 11.06
N MET A 116 4.01 -2.36 11.73
CA MET A 116 4.58 -1.03 11.78
C MET A 116 5.89 -1.07 12.54
N LYS A 117 6.86 -0.22 12.15
CA LYS A 117 8.09 -0.07 12.90
C LYS A 117 7.89 0.89 14.06
N LYS A 118 8.60 0.64 15.16
CA LYS A 118 8.57 1.54 16.30
C LYS A 118 9.30 2.83 15.97
N ASN A 119 8.71 3.95 16.37
CA ASN A 119 9.35 5.25 16.29
C ASN A 119 10.02 5.54 17.63
N GLU A 120 11.33 5.36 17.72
CA GLU A 120 12.08 5.48 18.95
C GLU A 120 12.02 6.87 19.58
N LYS A 121 11.84 7.90 18.74
CA LYS A 121 11.70 9.28 19.25
C LYS A 121 10.50 9.44 20.17
N ALA A 122 9.40 8.75 19.89
CA ALA A 122 8.22 8.79 20.73
C ALA A 122 8.47 8.17 22.09
N VAL A 123 9.30 7.12 22.15
CA VAL A 123 9.62 6.44 23.40
C VAL A 123 10.48 7.31 24.29
N VAL A 124 11.45 8.01 23.73
CA VAL A 124 12.36 8.88 24.47
C VAL A 124 11.60 10.02 25.17
N ASN A 125 10.58 10.55 24.52
CA ASN A 125 9.79 11.64 25.08
C ASN A 125 9.04 11.26 26.34
N TYR A 126 8.77 10.00 26.56
CA TYR A 126 8.06 9.54 27.75
C TYR A 126 8.94 9.45 28.99
N LEU A 127 10.21 9.41 28.80
CA LEU A 127 11.15 9.21 29.91
C LEU A 127 11.63 10.52 30.52
N SER A 128 11.30 11.62 29.93
CA SER A 128 11.70 12.93 30.41
C SER A 128 10.77 13.53 31.45
#